data_aff669231277540f59e45d42e3d20a6c
#
_entry.id   aff669231277540f59e45d42e3d20a6c
#
_cell.length_a   1.000
_cell.length_b   1.000
_cell.length_c   1.000
_cell.angle_alpha   90.00
_cell.angle_beta   90.00
_cell.angle_gamma   90.00
#
_symmetry.space_group_name_H-M   'P 1'
#
loop_
_entity.id
_entity.type
_entity.pdbx_description
1 polymer ?
#
loop_
_entity_poly.entity_id
_entity_poly.type
_entity_poly.pdbx_seq_one_letter_code
_entity_poly.pdbx_strand_id
1 'polypeptide(L)'
;MVKSNKPRKIHLNANPTPEALAELSIGDIVYLDGTVYTAREGIYKRVLEDGIAMPLDLPAKSAANFHCSPAATQHDDGSFDLGAVTATASFRFSKWIGPWLAASGAKLIIGKGGMSSQDYRDHFVPHGAIYLTTVGYGTGALLGRGVKQVRDLHWKEELGLAQAMWVLDVENFGPFIVESDLEGNSLFERENARIAAS
;
A
#
# COMPACT_ATOMS: atom_id res chain seq x y z
N MET A 1 33.10 15.31 -0.26
CA MET A 1 32.22 15.24 -1.45
C MET A 1 30.96 14.51 -1.02
N VAL A 2 29.86 15.24 -0.85
CA VAL A 2 28.53 14.62 -0.61
C VAL A 2 28.14 13.94 -1.92
N LYS A 3 28.11 12.62 -1.96
CA LYS A 3 27.52 11.88 -3.08
C LYS A 3 26.08 12.34 -3.22
N SER A 4 25.75 13.02 -4.31
CA SER A 4 24.38 13.34 -4.69
C SER A 4 23.65 12.01 -4.90
N ASN A 5 23.01 11.51 -3.85
CA ASN A 5 22.24 10.29 -3.92
C ASN A 5 20.86 10.66 -4.50
N LYS A 6 20.78 10.78 -5.84
CA LYS A 6 19.48 10.92 -6.49
C LYS A 6 18.66 9.66 -6.17
N PRO A 7 17.37 9.82 -5.79
CA PRO A 7 16.50 8.67 -5.58
C PRO A 7 16.50 7.75 -6.80
N ARG A 8 16.67 6.45 -6.58
CA ARG A 8 16.56 5.47 -7.66
C ARG A 8 15.10 5.32 -8.06
N LYS A 9 14.85 5.09 -9.35
CA LYS A 9 13.52 4.72 -9.85
C LYS A 9 13.51 3.22 -10.10
N ILE A 10 12.57 2.52 -9.50
CA ILE A 10 12.49 1.06 -9.53
C ILE A 10 11.08 0.65 -9.96
N HIS A 11 10.98 -0.24 -10.92
CA HIS A 11 9.76 -0.96 -11.26
C HIS A 11 9.75 -2.27 -10.49
N LEU A 12 8.67 -2.51 -9.74
CA LEU A 12 8.52 -3.66 -8.86
C LEU A 12 7.21 -4.36 -9.15
N ASN A 13 7.22 -5.69 -9.18
CA ASN A 13 5.99 -6.44 -9.21
C ASN A 13 5.22 -6.25 -7.91
N ALA A 14 3.90 -6.10 -7.95
CA ALA A 14 3.04 -5.98 -6.78
C ALA A 14 3.03 -7.26 -5.90
N ASN A 15 3.59 -8.36 -6.43
CA ASN A 15 3.90 -9.57 -5.67
C ASN A 15 5.42 -9.82 -5.72
N PRO A 16 6.22 -9.03 -4.98
CA PRO A 16 7.67 -9.05 -5.08
C PRO A 16 8.27 -10.28 -4.43
N THR A 17 9.42 -10.74 -4.96
CA THR A 17 10.24 -11.74 -4.27
C THR A 17 10.96 -11.11 -3.07
N PRO A 18 11.39 -11.92 -2.09
CA PRO A 18 12.20 -11.42 -0.97
C PRO A 18 13.48 -10.70 -1.44
N GLU A 19 14.13 -11.19 -2.50
CA GLU A 19 15.34 -10.61 -3.07
C GLU A 19 15.06 -9.21 -3.64
N ALA A 20 13.96 -9.06 -4.38
CA ALA A 20 13.55 -7.77 -4.94
C ALA A 20 13.23 -6.74 -3.85
N LEU A 21 12.65 -7.18 -2.73
CA LEU A 21 12.44 -6.30 -1.56
C LEU A 21 13.75 -5.92 -0.88
N ALA A 22 14.70 -6.84 -0.78
CA ALA A 22 16.01 -6.60 -0.15
C ALA A 22 16.88 -5.60 -0.93
N GLU A 23 16.62 -5.41 -2.22
CA GLU A 23 17.31 -4.41 -3.04
C GLU A 23 16.82 -2.98 -2.80
N LEU A 24 15.66 -2.79 -2.16
CA LEU A 24 15.07 -1.48 -1.91
C LEU A 24 15.75 -0.79 -0.72
N SER A 25 15.85 0.53 -0.84
CA SER A 25 16.37 1.39 0.23
C SER A 25 15.38 2.52 0.51
N ILE A 26 15.34 3.00 1.75
CA ILE A 26 14.50 4.15 2.11
C ILE A 26 14.81 5.36 1.22
N GLY A 27 13.76 5.97 0.65
CA GLY A 27 13.85 7.08 -0.29
C GLY A 27 13.86 6.67 -1.77
N ASP A 28 13.92 5.39 -2.11
CA ASP A 28 13.73 4.94 -3.49
C ASP A 28 12.32 5.25 -3.98
N ILE A 29 12.21 5.55 -5.28
CA ILE A 29 10.93 5.81 -5.95
C ILE A 29 10.49 4.53 -6.65
N VAL A 30 9.33 4.01 -6.27
CA VAL A 30 8.79 2.73 -6.75
C VAL A 30 7.57 2.96 -7.63
N TYR A 31 7.52 2.22 -8.72
CA TYR A 31 6.34 2.03 -9.57
C TYR A 31 5.97 0.54 -9.55
N LEU A 32 4.68 0.24 -9.40
CA LEU A 32 4.19 -1.13 -9.29
C LEU A 32 3.53 -1.58 -10.58
N ASP A 33 3.77 -2.83 -10.94
CA ASP A 33 3.09 -3.55 -12.00
C ASP A 33 2.47 -4.84 -11.43
N GLY A 34 1.30 -5.23 -11.93
CA GLY A 34 0.60 -6.45 -11.50
C GLY A 34 -0.73 -6.17 -10.80
N THR A 35 -1.05 -6.90 -9.75
CA THR A 35 -2.33 -6.76 -9.04
C THR A 35 -2.12 -6.14 -7.66
N VAL A 36 -2.88 -5.11 -7.34
CA VAL A 36 -2.97 -4.47 -6.00
C VAL A 36 -4.37 -4.66 -5.46
N TYR A 37 -4.52 -4.77 -4.14
CA TYR A 37 -5.84 -4.73 -3.53
C TYR A 37 -5.95 -3.61 -2.49
N THR A 38 -7.18 -3.16 -2.23
CA THR A 38 -7.43 -2.16 -1.21
C THR A 38 -7.97 -2.83 0.05
N ALA A 39 -7.43 -2.46 1.22
CA ALA A 39 -8.02 -2.80 2.50
C ALA A 39 -7.84 -1.64 3.48
N ARG A 40 -8.89 -1.37 4.24
CA ARG A 40 -8.98 -0.29 5.22
C ARG A 40 -9.75 -0.77 6.45
N GLU A 41 -10.09 0.17 7.34
CA GLU A 41 -10.75 -0.09 8.62
C GLU A 41 -11.94 -1.07 8.53
N GLY A 42 -12.85 -0.88 7.57
CA GLY A 42 -14.03 -1.75 7.42
C GLY A 42 -13.66 -3.21 7.14
N ILE A 43 -12.65 -3.41 6.28
CA ILE A 43 -12.15 -4.75 5.96
C ILE A 43 -11.40 -5.34 7.14
N TYR A 44 -10.57 -4.55 7.82
CA TYR A 44 -9.81 -5.01 8.99
C TYR A 44 -10.72 -5.46 10.12
N LYS A 45 -11.77 -4.68 10.44
CA LYS A 45 -12.78 -5.07 11.41
C LYS A 45 -13.47 -6.36 10.99
N ARG A 46 -13.95 -6.41 9.76
CA ARG A 46 -14.70 -7.56 9.24
C ARG A 46 -13.91 -8.87 9.33
N VAL A 47 -12.64 -8.83 8.95
CA VAL A 47 -11.78 -10.03 8.97
C VAL A 47 -11.23 -10.32 10.36
N LEU A 48 -10.68 -9.31 11.03
CA LEU A 48 -9.89 -9.52 12.25
C LEU A 48 -10.72 -9.46 13.54
N GLU A 49 -11.80 -8.67 13.57
CA GLU A 49 -12.65 -8.53 14.76
C GLU A 49 -13.92 -9.40 14.63
N ASP A 50 -14.57 -9.41 13.46
CA ASP A 50 -15.81 -10.15 13.23
C ASP A 50 -15.57 -11.61 12.77
N GLY A 51 -14.33 -11.96 12.42
CA GLY A 51 -13.94 -13.31 12.00
C GLY A 51 -14.52 -13.75 10.66
N ILE A 52 -14.89 -12.81 9.79
CA ILE A 52 -15.40 -13.11 8.45
C ILE A 52 -14.24 -13.57 7.55
N ALA A 53 -14.42 -14.69 6.88
CA ALA A 53 -13.40 -15.24 5.99
C ALA A 53 -13.05 -14.26 4.86
N MET A 54 -11.76 -14.22 4.49
CA MET A 54 -11.31 -13.47 3.31
C MET A 54 -12.10 -13.92 2.07
N PRO A 55 -12.51 -12.98 1.19
CA PRO A 55 -13.30 -13.31 0.01
C PRO A 55 -12.46 -13.97 -1.10
N LEU A 56 -11.13 -13.93 -0.96
CA LEU A 56 -10.17 -14.51 -1.90
C LEU A 56 -8.87 -14.88 -1.18
N ASP A 57 -8.09 -15.73 -1.81
CA ASP A 57 -6.73 -16.08 -1.37
C ASP A 57 -5.78 -14.92 -1.72
N LEU A 58 -5.63 -13.96 -0.80
CA LEU A 58 -4.76 -12.79 -1.00
C LEU A 58 -3.31 -13.19 -1.25
N PRO A 59 -2.68 -14.09 -0.47
CA PRO A 59 -1.30 -14.49 -0.72
C PRO A 59 -1.05 -15.02 -2.14
N ALA A 60 -2.03 -15.70 -2.73
CA ALA A 60 -1.93 -16.19 -4.10
C ALA A 60 -2.22 -15.11 -5.17
N LYS A 61 -2.84 -14.00 -4.79
CA LYS A 61 -3.28 -12.96 -5.73
C LYS A 61 -2.38 -11.74 -5.75
N SER A 62 -2.02 -11.21 -4.59
CA SER A 62 -1.24 -9.98 -4.48
C SER A 62 -0.64 -9.84 -3.08
N ALA A 63 0.60 -9.37 -3.02
CA ALA A 63 1.25 -8.98 -1.78
C ALA A 63 1.16 -7.46 -1.49
N ALA A 64 0.43 -6.69 -2.30
CA ALA A 64 0.36 -5.23 -2.20
C ALA A 64 -1.03 -4.75 -1.72
N ASN A 65 -1.09 -4.35 -0.46
CA ASN A 65 -2.27 -3.72 0.14
C ASN A 65 -2.17 -2.20 0.07
N PHE A 66 -3.13 -1.55 -0.56
CA PHE A 66 -3.19 -0.10 -0.61
C PHE A 66 -4.30 0.45 0.30
N HIS A 67 -3.91 1.25 1.28
CA HIS A 67 -4.80 2.06 2.09
C HIS A 67 -5.35 3.23 1.29
N CYS A 68 -6.32 2.99 0.45
CA CYS A 68 -6.90 4.01 -0.40
C CYS A 68 -8.40 3.82 -0.60
N SER A 69 -9.01 4.82 -1.22
CA SER A 69 -10.38 4.80 -1.71
C SER A 69 -10.36 5.27 -3.15
N PRO A 70 -10.67 4.41 -4.12
CA PRO A 70 -10.88 4.85 -5.49
C PRO A 70 -12.15 5.69 -5.61
N ALA A 71 -12.10 6.77 -6.39
CA ALA A 71 -13.30 7.40 -6.92
C ALA A 71 -13.79 6.54 -8.10
N ALA A 72 -14.99 6.02 -8.00
CA ALA A 72 -15.52 5.08 -8.98
C ALA A 72 -16.91 5.49 -9.46
N THR A 73 -17.15 5.34 -10.77
CA THR A 73 -18.48 5.42 -11.38
C THR A 73 -18.85 4.02 -11.87
N GLN A 74 -19.99 3.52 -11.41
CA GLN A 74 -20.51 2.23 -11.87
C GLN A 74 -21.38 2.44 -13.10
N HIS A 75 -21.21 1.61 -14.12
CA HIS A 75 -22.03 1.55 -15.32
C HIS A 75 -23.17 0.54 -15.18
N ASP A 76 -24.17 0.63 -16.07
CA ASP A 76 -25.36 -0.25 -16.07
C ASP A 76 -24.99 -1.73 -16.29
N ASP A 77 -23.88 -2.01 -16.96
CA ASP A 77 -23.36 -3.37 -17.17
C ASP A 77 -22.60 -3.93 -15.97
N GLY A 78 -22.51 -3.14 -14.87
CA GLY A 78 -21.79 -3.52 -13.65
C GLY A 78 -20.29 -3.21 -13.67
N SER A 79 -19.72 -2.76 -14.78
CA SER A 79 -18.33 -2.32 -14.86
C SER A 79 -18.11 -0.99 -14.13
N PHE A 80 -16.83 -0.63 -13.91
CA PHE A 80 -16.45 0.59 -13.20
C PHE A 80 -15.40 1.38 -13.98
N ASP A 81 -15.63 2.69 -14.08
CA ASP A 81 -14.57 3.66 -14.38
C ASP A 81 -13.97 4.15 -13.07
N LEU A 82 -12.64 4.07 -12.97
CA LEU A 82 -11.92 4.63 -11.85
C LEU A 82 -11.30 5.99 -12.21
N GLY A 83 -11.63 6.98 -11.39
CA GLY A 83 -11.01 8.29 -11.43
C GLY A 83 -9.76 8.36 -10.53
N ALA A 84 -9.74 9.32 -9.61
CA ALA A 84 -8.64 9.46 -8.67
C ALA A 84 -8.59 8.31 -7.65
N VAL A 85 -7.38 7.80 -7.38
CA VAL A 85 -7.12 6.83 -6.30
C VAL A 85 -6.42 7.55 -5.17
N THR A 86 -7.16 7.82 -4.08
CA THR A 86 -6.68 8.69 -3.00
C THR A 86 -6.24 7.90 -1.79
N ALA A 87 -4.95 8.02 -1.43
CA ALA A 87 -4.37 7.36 -0.28
C ALA A 87 -4.96 7.85 1.06
N THR A 88 -5.14 6.91 1.98
CA THR A 88 -5.58 7.14 3.36
C THR A 88 -4.37 7.13 4.30
N ALA A 89 -4.44 7.93 5.38
CA ALA A 89 -3.42 7.94 6.41
C ALA A 89 -3.36 6.60 7.15
N SER A 90 -2.20 5.94 7.11
CA SER A 90 -2.04 4.56 7.54
C SER A 90 -1.87 4.39 9.05
N PHE A 91 -1.32 5.38 9.76
CA PHE A 91 -1.14 5.31 11.22
C PHE A 91 -2.44 5.00 12.00
N ARG A 92 -3.60 5.30 11.39
CA ARG A 92 -4.92 4.98 11.95
C ARG A 92 -5.19 3.49 12.10
N PHE A 93 -4.43 2.67 11.39
CA PHE A 93 -4.61 1.22 11.31
C PHE A 93 -3.57 0.45 12.12
N SER A 94 -2.75 1.14 12.94
CA SER A 94 -1.66 0.56 13.72
C SER A 94 -2.10 -0.68 14.51
N LYS A 95 -3.24 -0.60 15.22
CA LYS A 95 -3.74 -1.72 16.05
C LYS A 95 -4.05 -3.00 15.25
N TRP A 96 -4.28 -2.90 13.94
CA TRP A 96 -4.63 -4.05 13.09
C TRP A 96 -3.46 -4.53 12.23
N ILE A 97 -2.39 -3.72 12.09
CA ILE A 97 -1.40 -3.96 11.04
C ILE A 97 -0.66 -5.30 11.22
N GLY A 98 -0.27 -5.65 12.43
CA GLY A 98 0.38 -6.93 12.70
C GLY A 98 -0.51 -8.13 12.38
N PRO A 99 -1.72 -8.24 12.98
CA PRO A 99 -2.68 -9.28 12.62
C PRO A 99 -3.04 -9.30 11.13
N TRP A 100 -3.10 -8.13 10.47
CA TRP A 100 -3.38 -8.06 9.05
C TRP A 100 -2.25 -8.63 8.20
N LEU A 101 -1.01 -8.28 8.48
CA LEU A 101 0.17 -8.81 7.77
C LEU A 101 0.22 -10.35 7.89
N ALA A 102 -0.08 -10.88 9.08
CA ALA A 102 -0.15 -12.32 9.30
C ALA A 102 -1.28 -12.99 8.50
N ALA A 103 -2.47 -12.39 8.45
CA ALA A 103 -3.64 -12.95 7.79
C ALA A 103 -3.59 -12.82 6.25
N SER A 104 -3.08 -11.70 5.74
CA SER A 104 -3.07 -11.37 4.31
C SER A 104 -1.81 -11.80 3.57
N GLY A 105 -0.70 -12.02 4.28
CA GLY A 105 0.60 -12.25 3.68
C GLY A 105 1.18 -11.04 2.93
N ALA A 106 0.61 -9.83 3.13
CA ALA A 106 1.06 -8.63 2.46
C ALA A 106 2.55 -8.33 2.72
N LYS A 107 3.27 -7.92 1.67
CA LYS A 107 4.68 -7.51 1.72
C LYS A 107 4.85 -6.02 1.46
N LEU A 108 3.87 -5.42 0.81
CA LEU A 108 3.82 -4.00 0.51
C LEU A 108 2.56 -3.40 1.15
N ILE A 109 2.73 -2.54 2.13
CA ILE A 109 1.65 -1.68 2.63
C ILE A 109 1.85 -0.31 2.03
N ILE A 110 0.83 0.19 1.33
CA ILE A 110 0.87 1.46 0.61
C ILE A 110 -0.14 2.41 1.25
N GLY A 111 0.26 3.65 1.49
CA GLY A 111 -0.64 4.65 2.04
C GLY A 111 -0.03 6.04 2.07
N LYS A 112 -0.45 6.89 2.98
CA LYS A 112 0.18 8.19 3.22
C LYS A 112 0.53 8.39 4.69
N GLY A 113 1.59 9.18 4.94
CA GLY A 113 1.99 9.60 6.28
C GLY A 113 2.74 8.55 7.09
N GLY A 114 2.97 7.35 6.54
CA GLY A 114 3.72 6.30 7.23
C GLY A 114 2.99 5.66 8.43
N MET A 115 3.74 4.87 9.17
CA MET A 115 3.39 4.28 10.46
C MET A 115 4.45 4.72 11.49
N SER A 116 4.32 4.31 12.74
CA SER A 116 5.38 4.55 13.72
C SER A 116 6.59 3.63 13.48
N SER A 117 7.79 4.09 13.86
CA SER A 117 8.98 3.23 13.80
C SER A 117 8.83 1.97 14.67
N GLN A 118 7.99 2.04 15.70
CA GLN A 118 7.66 0.87 16.51
C GLN A 118 6.82 -0.13 15.72
N ASP A 119 5.79 0.33 14.98
CA ASP A 119 5.01 -0.55 14.10
C ASP A 119 5.90 -1.25 13.07
N TYR A 120 6.86 -0.52 12.48
CA TYR A 120 7.78 -1.12 11.50
C TYR A 120 8.62 -2.23 12.13
N ARG A 121 9.21 -2.01 13.30
CA ARG A 121 10.02 -3.03 13.98
C ARG A 121 9.19 -4.23 14.47
N ASP A 122 8.03 -3.97 15.04
CA ASP A 122 7.24 -5.02 15.71
C ASP A 122 6.39 -5.84 14.74
N HIS A 123 6.01 -5.23 13.60
CA HIS A 123 5.04 -5.83 12.68
C HIS A 123 5.59 -6.03 11.27
N PHE A 124 6.25 -5.05 10.67
CA PHE A 124 6.70 -5.17 9.29
C PHE A 124 7.93 -6.06 9.16
N VAL A 125 8.95 -5.84 9.99
CA VAL A 125 10.19 -6.64 9.95
C VAL A 125 9.92 -8.13 10.13
N PRO A 126 9.15 -8.59 11.15
CA PRO A 126 8.89 -10.02 11.32
C PRO A 126 8.13 -10.67 10.15
N HIS A 127 7.38 -9.88 9.40
CA HIS A 127 6.63 -10.37 8.25
C HIS A 127 7.37 -10.18 6.92
N GLY A 128 8.59 -9.62 6.92
CA GLY A 128 9.34 -9.29 5.71
C GLY A 128 8.55 -8.33 4.80
N ALA A 129 7.91 -7.33 5.40
CA ALA A 129 7.10 -6.34 4.72
C ALA A 129 7.75 -4.95 4.80
N ILE A 130 7.41 -4.08 3.85
CA ILE A 130 7.85 -2.68 3.80
C ILE A 130 6.65 -1.74 3.62
N TYR A 131 6.88 -0.47 3.93
CA TYR A 131 5.89 0.56 3.72
C TYR A 131 6.28 1.50 2.56
N LEU A 132 5.32 1.73 1.67
CA LEU A 132 5.43 2.69 0.57
C LEU A 132 4.51 3.88 0.83
N THR A 133 5.06 5.09 0.83
CA THR A 133 4.25 6.31 0.99
C THR A 133 3.98 6.99 -0.36
N THR A 134 2.80 7.61 -0.47
CA THR A 134 2.46 8.45 -1.63
C THR A 134 3.17 9.80 -1.57
N VAL A 135 3.42 10.40 -2.73
CA VAL A 135 4.24 11.61 -2.90
C VAL A 135 3.41 12.91 -2.89
N GLY A 136 2.47 13.07 -1.97
CA GLY A 136 1.78 14.33 -1.77
C GLY A 136 0.46 14.49 -2.54
N TYR A 137 -0.07 15.72 -2.55
CA TYR A 137 -1.37 16.06 -3.13
C TYR A 137 -1.35 16.01 -4.67
N GLY A 138 -2.48 15.67 -5.28
CA GLY A 138 -2.62 15.60 -6.74
C GLY A 138 -2.19 14.29 -7.37
N THR A 139 -1.47 13.43 -6.67
CA THR A 139 -1.06 12.11 -7.17
C THR A 139 -2.23 11.15 -7.38
N GLY A 140 -3.39 11.41 -6.77
CA GLY A 140 -4.57 10.54 -6.92
C GLY A 140 -5.02 10.37 -8.37
N ALA A 141 -5.01 11.42 -9.19
CA ALA A 141 -5.33 11.33 -10.61
C ALA A 141 -4.25 10.56 -11.40
N LEU A 142 -2.98 10.74 -11.03
CA LEU A 142 -1.86 10.00 -11.63
C LEU A 142 -1.97 8.51 -11.31
N LEU A 143 -2.26 8.17 -10.05
CA LEU A 143 -2.49 6.79 -9.63
C LEU A 143 -3.69 6.17 -10.37
N GLY A 144 -4.80 6.91 -10.51
CA GLY A 144 -5.95 6.45 -11.29
C GLY A 144 -5.59 6.02 -12.72
N ARG A 145 -4.69 6.75 -13.38
CA ARG A 145 -4.19 6.38 -14.73
C ARG A 145 -3.37 5.09 -14.76
N GLY A 146 -2.75 4.72 -13.64
CA GLY A 146 -2.00 3.47 -13.50
C GLY A 146 -2.90 2.24 -13.34
N VAL A 147 -4.17 2.42 -12.99
CA VAL A 147 -5.14 1.33 -12.95
C VAL A 147 -5.59 1.00 -14.36
N LYS A 148 -5.45 -0.26 -14.77
CA LYS A 148 -5.82 -0.76 -16.10
C LYS A 148 -7.18 -1.44 -16.08
N GLN A 149 -7.49 -2.13 -14.99
CA GLN A 149 -8.73 -2.88 -14.87
C GLN A 149 -9.13 -3.03 -13.40
N VAL A 150 -10.43 -2.94 -13.13
CA VAL A 150 -11.03 -3.49 -11.91
C VAL A 150 -11.21 -4.98 -12.15
N ARG A 151 -10.39 -5.80 -11.50
CA ARG A 151 -10.44 -7.26 -11.65
C ARG A 151 -11.57 -7.85 -10.82
N ASP A 152 -11.77 -7.32 -9.61
CA ASP A 152 -12.78 -7.80 -8.68
C ASP A 152 -13.15 -6.72 -7.66
N LEU A 153 -14.31 -6.88 -7.02
CA LEU A 153 -14.81 -5.98 -5.98
C LEU A 153 -15.62 -6.77 -4.96
N HIS A 154 -15.14 -6.80 -3.72
CA HIS A 154 -15.78 -7.54 -2.64
C HIS A 154 -16.32 -6.62 -1.56
N TRP A 155 -17.45 -7.02 -0.95
CA TRP A 155 -18.09 -6.35 0.17
C TRP A 155 -18.58 -4.92 -0.13
N LYS A 156 -18.94 -4.67 -1.40
CA LYS A 156 -19.49 -3.36 -1.81
C LYS A 156 -20.80 -3.05 -1.07
N GLU A 157 -21.66 -4.02 -0.95
CA GLU A 157 -22.99 -3.83 -0.32
C GLU A 157 -22.88 -3.60 1.18
N GLU A 158 -21.93 -4.24 1.85
CA GLU A 158 -21.76 -4.16 3.31
C GLU A 158 -20.93 -2.94 3.74
N LEU A 159 -19.93 -2.54 2.93
CA LEU A 159 -18.95 -1.51 3.30
C LEU A 159 -19.04 -0.23 2.47
N GLY A 160 -19.81 -0.26 1.38
CA GLY A 160 -19.84 0.81 0.38
C GLY A 160 -18.54 0.89 -0.43
N LEU A 161 -18.59 1.62 -1.57
CA LEU A 161 -17.46 1.72 -2.51
C LEU A 161 -16.18 2.22 -1.87
N ALA A 162 -16.28 3.12 -0.88
CA ALA A 162 -15.12 3.72 -0.23
C ALA A 162 -14.31 2.75 0.65
N GLN A 163 -14.93 1.69 1.16
CA GLN A 163 -14.31 0.72 2.06
C GLN A 163 -14.33 -0.72 1.54
N ALA A 164 -14.97 -0.96 0.40
CA ALA A 164 -14.95 -2.24 -0.27
C ALA A 164 -13.52 -2.66 -0.64
N MET A 165 -13.30 -3.95 -0.79
CA MET A 165 -12.04 -4.49 -1.27
C MET A 165 -12.03 -4.47 -2.79
N TRP A 166 -11.29 -3.53 -3.37
CA TRP A 166 -11.01 -3.47 -4.78
C TRP A 166 -9.78 -4.30 -5.10
N VAL A 167 -9.86 -5.12 -6.13
CA VAL A 167 -8.72 -5.84 -6.71
C VAL A 167 -8.45 -5.22 -8.08
N LEU A 168 -7.29 -4.60 -8.23
CA LEU A 168 -6.96 -3.72 -9.34
C LEU A 168 -5.73 -4.24 -10.08
N ASP A 169 -5.82 -4.40 -11.38
CA ASP A 169 -4.64 -4.59 -12.22
C ASP A 169 -4.04 -3.23 -12.53
N VAL A 170 -2.74 -3.13 -12.30
CA VAL A 170 -2.01 -1.86 -12.42
C VAL A 170 -0.77 -2.00 -13.29
N GLU A 171 -0.40 -0.91 -13.93
CA GLU A 171 0.82 -0.78 -14.72
C GLU A 171 1.42 0.60 -14.52
N ASN A 172 2.72 0.64 -14.25
CA ASN A 172 3.45 1.86 -13.95
C ASN A 172 2.76 2.70 -12.83
N PHE A 173 2.23 1.99 -11.84
CA PHE A 173 1.40 2.53 -10.78
C PHE A 173 2.26 3.15 -9.68
N GLY A 174 2.23 4.45 -9.60
CA GLY A 174 3.07 5.25 -8.70
C GLY A 174 3.13 6.71 -9.16
N PRO A 175 4.14 7.49 -8.73
CA PRO A 175 5.27 7.08 -7.87
C PRO A 175 4.89 6.88 -6.40
N PHE A 176 5.56 5.93 -5.77
CA PHE A 176 5.60 5.76 -4.32
C PHE A 176 7.03 5.95 -3.83
N ILE A 177 7.22 6.27 -2.55
CA ILE A 177 8.54 6.35 -1.91
C ILE A 177 8.64 5.23 -0.89
N VAL A 178 9.77 4.52 -0.87
CA VAL A 178 10.08 3.57 0.22
C VAL A 178 10.26 4.36 1.50
N GLU A 179 9.30 4.25 2.40
CA GLU A 179 9.31 4.96 3.68
C GLU A 179 9.89 4.08 4.78
N SER A 180 9.59 2.76 4.77
CA SER A 180 10.31 1.81 5.62
C SER A 180 10.89 0.67 4.80
N ASP A 181 12.01 0.12 5.27
CA ASP A 181 12.71 -1.02 4.68
C ASP A 181 12.55 -2.30 5.52
N LEU A 182 13.20 -3.38 5.09
CA LEU A 182 13.16 -4.67 5.78
C LEU A 182 13.86 -4.69 7.15
N GLU A 183 14.63 -3.65 7.48
CA GLU A 183 15.29 -3.48 8.79
C GLU A 183 14.46 -2.64 9.75
N GLY A 184 13.32 -2.09 9.28
CA GLY A 184 12.45 -1.21 10.06
C GLY A 184 12.95 0.23 10.18
N ASN A 185 13.89 0.64 9.31
CA ASN A 185 14.29 2.03 9.20
C ASN A 185 13.15 2.87 8.62
N SER A 186 13.04 4.14 9.05
CA SER A 186 12.03 5.09 8.57
C SER A 186 12.69 6.28 7.89
N LEU A 187 12.24 6.59 6.69
CA LEU A 187 12.64 7.80 5.96
C LEU A 187 12.27 9.06 6.74
N PHE A 188 11.06 9.08 7.30
CA PHE A 188 10.58 10.25 8.05
C PHE A 188 11.38 10.47 9.33
N GLU A 189 11.69 9.41 10.07
CA GLU A 189 12.52 9.49 11.27
C GLU A 189 13.93 10.01 10.94
N ARG A 190 14.55 9.48 9.88
CA ARG A 190 15.86 9.94 9.40
C ARG A 190 15.86 11.41 9.02
N GLU A 191 14.87 11.87 8.25
CA GLU A 191 14.81 13.26 7.80
C GLU A 191 14.47 14.22 8.95
N ASN A 192 13.59 13.81 9.88
CA ASN A 192 13.30 14.60 11.09
C ASN A 192 14.54 14.77 11.97
N ALA A 193 15.31 13.68 12.18
CA ALA A 193 16.57 13.77 12.91
C ALA A 193 17.59 14.70 12.23
N ARG A 194 17.67 14.64 10.89
CA ARG A 194 18.54 15.54 10.11
C ARG A 194 18.15 17.01 10.25
N ILE A 195 16.85 17.30 10.21
CA ILE A 195 16.33 18.67 10.38
C ILE A 195 16.59 19.18 11.81
N ALA A 196 16.39 18.32 12.82
CA ALA A 196 16.63 18.71 14.21
C ALA A 196 18.12 18.97 14.55
N ALA A 197 19.05 18.45 13.73
CA ALA A 197 20.50 18.64 13.89
C ALA A 197 21.07 19.80 13.06
N SER A 198 20.26 20.48 12.25
CA SER A 198 20.64 21.62 11.40
C SER A 198 20.34 22.96 12.06
#